data_f15480fb724a622b18e2fbca06f5c6f6
#
_entry.id   f15480fb724a622b18e2fbca06f5c6f6
#
_cell.length_a   1.000
_cell.length_b   1.000
_cell.length_c   1.000
_cell.angle_alpha   90.00
_cell.angle_beta   90.00
_cell.angle_gamma   90.00
#
_symmetry.space_group_name_H-M   'P 1'
#
loop_
_entity.id
_entity.type
_entity.pdbx_description
1 polymer ?
#
loop_
_entity_poly.entity_id
_entity_poly.type
_entity_poly.pdbx_seq_one_letter_code
_entity_poly.pdbx_strand_id
1 'polypeptide(L)'
;MKSKNEIVIISIITILILFLKLINVFQIENGLGYPFIIVLMIICFSLATIFIQKNIDKNYRINKLNYQNLNILKYISSILIIVLHLRPFFNFSNELDLAFNNIITRICVPIFFIITGYFVAKKEKENKNYIKEYIKKTIPLYLIWSLLYIPLIIGTIIQYLPIINEYISKINITLPLLIILSIILLPIIVLIALCYTGVYYHLWYFPAIIFSLIVLKKWKQKFNIKYLLIISFILLLFGATETYYGVLPLSIKRTLSYYYNIFFTTRNFLFFGLFYVVLGYYVGTKEKAYSKYCFLKLIVSFFLLTFEAILLHDTDRLNSNILLSCIPLTYYLFISAIYITNSVKLNFQFGTYSKYYYLIHPMIIFVISLLYKNI
;
A
#
# COMPACT_ATOMS: atom_id res chain seq x y z
N MET A 1 -9.42 18.15 29.93
CA MET A 1 -9.46 17.95 28.46
C MET A 1 -8.67 16.74 27.97
N LYS A 2 -7.63 16.25 28.67
CA LYS A 2 -6.89 15.01 28.32
C LYS A 2 -7.79 13.77 28.27
N SER A 3 -8.74 13.62 29.21
CA SER A 3 -9.58 12.43 29.33
C SER A 3 -10.59 12.22 28.18
N LYS A 4 -11.07 13.28 27.53
CA LYS A 4 -12.10 13.14 26.48
C LYS A 4 -11.56 12.53 25.17
N ASN A 5 -10.31 12.83 24.79
CA ASN A 5 -9.73 12.24 23.58
C ASN A 5 -9.26 10.79 23.81
N GLU A 6 -8.79 10.48 25.02
CA GLU A 6 -8.45 9.12 25.42
C GLU A 6 -9.70 8.22 25.47
N ILE A 7 -10.82 8.74 26.01
CA ILE A 7 -12.11 8.03 26.02
C ILE A 7 -12.60 7.76 24.60
N VAL A 8 -12.48 8.71 23.66
CA VAL A 8 -12.90 8.50 22.27
C VAL A 8 -12.03 7.44 21.58
N ILE A 9 -10.72 7.44 21.79
CA ILE A 9 -9.81 6.43 21.22
C ILE A 9 -10.10 5.06 21.83
N ILE A 10 -10.28 4.97 23.15
CA ILE A 10 -10.63 3.73 23.84
C ILE A 10 -11.99 3.22 23.34
N SER A 11 -12.98 4.11 23.17
CA SER A 11 -14.29 3.74 22.64
C SER A 11 -14.22 3.20 21.22
N ILE A 12 -13.41 3.82 20.34
CA ILE A 12 -13.20 3.34 18.95
C ILE A 12 -12.53 1.95 18.96
N ILE A 13 -11.51 1.76 19.79
CA ILE A 13 -10.82 0.47 19.90
C ILE A 13 -11.75 -0.59 20.51
N THR A 14 -12.52 -0.23 21.53
CA THR A 14 -13.48 -1.13 22.17
C THR A 14 -14.60 -1.52 21.19
N ILE A 15 -15.11 -0.57 20.40
CA ILE A 15 -16.09 -0.83 19.34
C ILE A 15 -15.51 -1.71 18.24
N LEU A 16 -14.26 -1.49 17.85
CA LEU A 16 -13.57 -2.33 16.87
C LEU A 16 -13.39 -3.77 17.40
N ILE A 17 -12.99 -3.93 18.67
CA ILE A 17 -12.82 -5.24 19.30
C ILE A 17 -14.18 -5.94 19.48
N LEU A 18 -15.21 -5.21 19.90
CA LEU A 18 -16.58 -5.74 20.00
C LEU A 18 -17.12 -6.14 18.62
N PHE A 19 -16.83 -5.36 17.58
CA PHE A 19 -17.17 -5.68 16.20
C PHE A 19 -16.48 -6.95 15.71
N LEU A 20 -15.18 -7.08 15.94
CA LEU A 20 -14.43 -8.29 15.59
C LEU A 20 -14.93 -9.53 16.37
N LYS A 21 -15.30 -9.36 17.64
CA LYS A 21 -15.94 -10.43 18.43
C LYS A 21 -17.36 -10.77 17.94
N LEU A 22 -18.15 -9.78 17.59
CA LEU A 22 -19.50 -9.97 17.07
C LEU A 22 -19.49 -10.66 15.70
N ILE A 23 -18.53 -10.39 14.83
CA ILE A 23 -18.33 -11.16 13.59
C ILE A 23 -18.11 -12.64 13.91
N ASN A 24 -17.32 -12.98 14.91
CA ASN A 24 -17.09 -14.37 15.34
C ASN A 24 -18.31 -15.05 15.97
N VAL A 25 -19.14 -14.29 16.73
CA VAL A 25 -20.31 -14.84 17.43
C VAL A 25 -21.51 -15.00 16.49
N PHE A 26 -21.64 -14.12 15.46
CA PHE A 26 -22.78 -14.13 14.52
C PHE A 26 -22.54 -14.91 13.22
N GLN A 27 -21.43 -15.63 13.06
CA GLN A 27 -21.31 -16.71 12.07
C GLN A 27 -22.25 -17.88 12.35
N ILE A 28 -22.89 -17.87 13.52
CA ILE A 28 -23.86 -18.88 13.91
C ILE A 28 -25.23 -18.51 13.32
N GLU A 29 -25.57 -19.17 12.23
CA GLU A 29 -26.90 -19.64 11.83
C GLU A 29 -27.92 -18.72 11.16
N ASN A 30 -27.86 -17.39 11.13
CA ASN A 30 -28.94 -16.65 10.44
C ASN A 30 -28.46 -15.35 9.78
N GLY A 31 -28.67 -15.22 8.47
CA GLY A 31 -28.33 -14.06 7.63
C GLY A 31 -28.95 -12.69 7.99
N LEU A 32 -29.66 -12.60 9.12
CA LEU A 32 -30.24 -11.37 9.65
C LEU A 32 -29.30 -10.56 10.57
N GLY A 33 -28.22 -11.15 11.06
CA GLY A 33 -27.26 -10.47 11.96
C GLY A 33 -26.41 -9.39 11.27
N TYR A 34 -26.07 -9.56 10.00
CA TYR A 34 -25.24 -8.62 9.24
C TYR A 34 -25.87 -7.22 9.09
N PRO A 35 -27.14 -7.05 8.69
CA PRO A 35 -27.76 -5.73 8.58
C PRO A 35 -27.79 -4.97 9.90
N PHE A 36 -28.07 -5.66 11.02
CA PHE A 36 -28.13 -5.04 12.36
C PHE A 36 -26.76 -4.56 12.82
N ILE A 37 -25.69 -5.35 12.59
CA ILE A 37 -24.32 -4.96 12.91
C ILE A 37 -23.90 -3.76 12.07
N ILE A 38 -24.22 -3.74 10.77
CA ILE A 38 -23.95 -2.61 9.88
C ILE A 38 -24.65 -1.34 10.39
N VAL A 39 -25.92 -1.43 10.77
CA VAL A 39 -26.68 -0.30 11.33
C VAL A 39 -26.09 0.19 12.64
N LEU A 40 -25.74 -0.72 13.56
CA LEU A 40 -25.10 -0.37 14.84
C LEU A 40 -23.73 0.30 14.62
N MET A 41 -22.94 -0.21 13.68
CA MET A 41 -21.68 0.42 13.28
C MET A 41 -21.89 1.82 12.72
N ILE A 42 -22.86 2.01 11.81
CA ILE A 42 -23.19 3.32 11.25
C ILE A 42 -23.56 4.30 12.37
N ILE A 43 -24.36 3.89 13.34
CA ILE A 43 -24.76 4.74 14.49
C ILE A 43 -23.55 5.09 15.36
N CYS A 44 -22.75 4.10 15.79
CA CYS A 44 -21.57 4.33 16.64
C CYS A 44 -20.52 5.18 15.95
N PHE A 45 -20.25 4.93 14.67
CA PHE A 45 -19.34 5.74 13.88
C PHE A 45 -19.89 7.15 13.62
N SER A 46 -21.19 7.31 13.42
CA SER A 46 -21.81 8.62 13.25
C SER A 46 -21.66 9.50 14.49
N LEU A 47 -21.78 8.94 15.69
CA LEU A 47 -21.57 9.66 16.96
C LEU A 47 -20.08 10.05 17.14
N ALA A 48 -19.16 9.13 16.86
CA ALA A 48 -17.72 9.41 16.91
C ALA A 48 -17.30 10.47 15.88
N THR A 49 -17.93 10.49 14.69
CA THR A 49 -17.63 11.44 13.61
C THR A 49 -17.88 12.89 14.01
N ILE A 50 -18.95 13.18 14.77
CA ILE A 50 -19.30 14.55 15.16
C ILE A 50 -18.18 15.17 16.02
N PHE A 51 -17.60 14.40 16.94
CA PHE A 51 -16.54 14.87 17.82
C PHE A 51 -15.21 15.07 17.10
N ILE A 52 -14.80 14.10 16.27
CA ILE A 52 -13.52 14.16 15.53
C ILE A 52 -13.61 15.21 14.43
N GLN A 53 -14.76 15.33 13.75
CA GLN A 53 -14.97 16.32 12.71
C GLN A 53 -14.87 17.74 13.26
N LYS A 54 -15.44 18.03 14.44
CA LYS A 54 -15.28 19.34 15.10
C LYS A 54 -13.82 19.70 15.37
N ASN A 55 -13.01 18.71 15.77
CA ASN A 55 -11.58 18.92 16.01
C ASN A 55 -10.85 19.23 14.69
N ILE A 56 -11.11 18.47 13.64
CA ILE A 56 -10.55 18.69 12.30
C ILE A 56 -10.94 20.06 11.77
N ASP A 57 -12.21 20.43 11.82
CA ASP A 57 -12.72 21.72 11.35
C ASP A 57 -12.09 22.89 12.09
N LYS A 58 -11.95 22.77 13.42
CA LYS A 58 -11.28 23.78 14.26
C LYS A 58 -9.82 23.96 13.82
N ASN A 59 -9.09 22.86 13.70
CA ASN A 59 -7.66 22.91 13.33
C ASN A 59 -7.44 23.39 11.91
N TYR A 60 -8.34 23.04 10.98
CA TYR A 60 -8.34 23.59 9.63
C TYR A 60 -8.53 25.12 9.62
N ARG A 61 -9.50 25.65 10.37
CA ARG A 61 -9.77 27.09 10.43
C ARG A 61 -8.55 27.87 10.90
N ILE A 62 -7.81 27.37 11.90
CA ILE A 62 -6.58 28.00 12.43
C ILE A 62 -5.32 27.55 11.68
N ASN A 63 -5.46 26.79 10.59
CA ASN A 63 -4.36 26.24 9.77
C ASN A 63 -3.30 25.46 10.58
N LYS A 64 -3.73 24.76 11.62
CA LYS A 64 -2.85 23.99 12.50
C LYS A 64 -2.63 22.58 11.90
N LEU A 65 -1.44 22.37 11.34
CA LEU A 65 -1.02 21.11 10.76
C LEU A 65 -0.21 20.27 11.75
N ASN A 66 -0.38 18.96 11.72
CA ASN A 66 0.39 18.04 12.56
C ASN A 66 1.13 16.99 11.73
N TYR A 67 2.38 17.23 11.43
CA TYR A 67 3.22 16.30 10.66
C TYR A 67 3.68 15.08 11.49
N GLN A 68 3.60 15.15 12.82
CA GLN A 68 3.91 14.00 13.67
C GLN A 68 2.94 12.84 13.41
N ASN A 69 1.66 13.13 13.18
CA ASN A 69 0.67 12.12 12.84
C ASN A 69 0.98 11.40 11.53
N LEU A 70 1.60 12.07 10.56
CA LEU A 70 2.04 11.41 9.32
C LEU A 70 3.16 10.40 9.58
N ASN A 71 4.05 10.69 10.53
CA ASN A 71 5.11 9.75 10.93
C ASN A 71 4.52 8.55 11.70
N ILE A 72 3.52 8.79 12.56
CA ILE A 72 2.77 7.72 13.24
C ILE A 72 2.05 6.86 12.21
N LEU A 73 1.38 7.47 11.23
CA LEU A 73 0.67 6.75 10.17
C LEU A 73 1.61 5.87 9.34
N LYS A 74 2.80 6.39 8.98
CA LYS A 74 3.85 5.57 8.33
C LYS A 74 4.27 4.38 9.19
N TYR A 75 4.48 4.62 10.48
CA TYR A 75 4.91 3.57 11.40
C TYR A 75 3.87 2.46 11.52
N ILE A 76 2.61 2.81 11.73
CA ILE A 76 1.50 1.85 11.75
C ILE A 76 1.41 1.11 10.41
N SER A 77 1.52 1.82 9.27
CA SER A 77 1.53 1.20 7.95
C SER A 77 2.68 0.22 7.78
N SER A 78 3.87 0.49 8.33
CA SER A 78 4.99 -0.46 8.24
C SER A 78 4.77 -1.73 9.07
N ILE A 79 4.12 -1.63 10.23
CA ILE A 79 3.70 -2.80 11.02
C ILE A 79 2.64 -3.62 10.27
N LEU A 80 1.65 -2.95 9.69
CA LEU A 80 0.61 -3.63 8.89
C LEU A 80 1.17 -4.34 7.65
N ILE A 81 2.25 -3.83 7.04
CA ILE A 81 2.96 -4.54 5.97
C ILE A 81 3.61 -5.83 6.48
N ILE A 82 4.13 -5.84 7.70
CA ILE A 82 4.63 -7.08 8.34
C ILE A 82 3.48 -8.09 8.51
N VAL A 83 2.33 -7.63 9.01
CA VAL A 83 1.12 -8.45 9.14
C VAL A 83 0.67 -9.01 7.79
N LEU A 84 0.71 -8.20 6.72
CA LEU A 84 0.39 -8.63 5.35
C LEU A 84 1.26 -9.81 4.89
N HIS A 85 2.55 -9.78 5.19
CA HIS A 85 3.48 -10.81 4.72
C HIS A 85 3.56 -12.03 5.63
N LEU A 86 3.30 -11.87 6.93
CA LEU A 86 3.21 -12.98 7.87
C LEU A 86 1.91 -13.77 7.77
N ARG A 87 0.80 -13.13 7.37
CA ARG A 87 -0.55 -13.69 7.35
C ARG A 87 -0.91 -14.45 8.64
N PRO A 88 -0.79 -13.83 9.82
CA PRO A 88 -0.91 -14.53 11.10
C PRO A 88 -2.30 -15.14 11.34
N PHE A 89 -3.30 -14.70 10.59
CA PHE A 89 -4.70 -15.15 10.73
C PHE A 89 -5.09 -16.22 9.71
N PHE A 90 -4.21 -16.59 8.77
CA PHE A 90 -4.52 -17.49 7.67
C PHE A 90 -5.06 -18.86 8.11
N ASN A 91 -4.47 -19.43 9.16
CA ASN A 91 -4.90 -20.73 9.73
C ASN A 91 -5.91 -20.60 10.87
N PHE A 92 -6.23 -19.36 11.26
CA PHE A 92 -7.08 -19.10 12.42
C PHE A 92 -8.52 -18.73 12.03
N SER A 93 -8.69 -17.83 11.06
CA SER A 93 -10.01 -17.39 10.57
C SER A 93 -9.89 -16.77 9.18
N ASN A 94 -10.68 -17.27 8.23
CA ASN A 94 -10.75 -16.71 6.87
C ASN A 94 -11.19 -15.25 6.86
N GLU A 95 -12.10 -14.87 7.78
CA GLU A 95 -12.63 -13.52 7.88
C GLU A 95 -11.58 -12.54 8.41
N LEU A 96 -10.81 -12.96 9.41
CA LEU A 96 -9.70 -12.14 9.92
C LEU A 96 -8.59 -12.02 8.88
N ASP A 97 -8.26 -13.09 8.17
CA ASP A 97 -7.30 -13.04 7.07
C ASP A 97 -7.78 -12.11 5.96
N LEU A 98 -9.06 -12.18 5.56
CA LEU A 98 -9.67 -11.25 4.61
C LEU A 98 -9.58 -9.81 5.11
N ALA A 99 -9.96 -9.55 6.37
CA ALA A 99 -9.97 -8.21 6.95
C ALA A 99 -8.56 -7.60 6.97
N PHE A 100 -7.56 -8.34 7.42
CA PHE A 100 -6.19 -7.84 7.49
C PHE A 100 -5.51 -7.83 6.13
N ASN A 101 -5.51 -8.92 5.37
CA ASN A 101 -4.75 -9.02 4.12
C ASN A 101 -5.38 -8.29 2.93
N ASN A 102 -6.72 -8.23 2.85
CA ASN A 102 -7.40 -7.67 1.68
C ASN A 102 -8.09 -6.33 1.94
N ILE A 103 -8.19 -5.86 3.18
CA ILE A 103 -8.84 -4.59 3.51
C ILE A 103 -7.84 -3.65 4.18
N ILE A 104 -7.44 -3.94 5.42
CA ILE A 104 -6.68 -3.00 6.26
C ILE A 104 -5.30 -2.72 5.69
N THR A 105 -4.57 -3.74 5.26
CA THR A 105 -3.19 -3.58 4.80
C THR A 105 -3.06 -2.96 3.41
N ARG A 106 -4.15 -2.96 2.60
CA ARG A 106 -4.11 -2.43 1.23
C ARG A 106 -3.87 -0.93 1.15
N ILE A 107 -4.18 -0.18 2.20
CA ILE A 107 -3.94 1.26 2.27
C ILE A 107 -2.47 1.61 2.55
N CYS A 108 -1.65 0.67 3.06
CA CYS A 108 -0.32 0.97 3.58
C CYS A 108 0.63 1.55 2.53
N VAL A 109 0.73 0.91 1.38
CA VAL A 109 1.61 1.37 0.29
C VAL A 109 1.12 2.66 -0.35
N PRO A 110 -0.18 2.84 -0.69
CA PRO A 110 -0.74 4.13 -1.07
C PRO A 110 -0.40 5.28 -0.12
N ILE A 111 -0.47 5.04 1.20
CA ILE A 111 -0.11 6.04 2.23
C ILE A 111 1.34 6.49 2.09
N PHE A 112 2.29 5.57 1.88
CA PHE A 112 3.70 5.95 1.70
C PHE A 112 3.89 6.82 0.45
N PHE A 113 3.25 6.49 -0.66
CA PHE A 113 3.34 7.28 -1.89
C PHE A 113 2.73 8.67 -1.74
N ILE A 114 1.51 8.79 -1.17
CA ILE A 114 0.84 10.08 -0.95
C ILE A 114 1.68 10.97 -0.02
N ILE A 115 2.15 10.44 1.11
CA ILE A 115 2.97 11.21 2.06
C ILE A 115 4.26 11.68 1.40
N THR A 116 4.90 10.83 0.59
CA THR A 116 6.13 11.21 -0.12
C THR A 116 5.85 12.34 -1.12
N GLY A 117 4.82 12.22 -1.96
CA GLY A 117 4.42 13.26 -2.90
C GLY A 117 4.12 14.58 -2.21
N TYR A 118 3.40 14.53 -1.10
CA TYR A 118 3.06 15.72 -0.29
C TYR A 118 4.29 16.44 0.26
N PHE A 119 5.21 15.69 0.90
CA PHE A 119 6.42 16.31 1.44
C PHE A 119 7.35 16.83 0.35
N VAL A 120 7.42 16.14 -0.80
CA VAL A 120 8.15 16.63 -1.96
C VAL A 120 7.60 17.99 -2.39
N ALA A 121 6.28 18.16 -2.52
CA ALA A 121 5.67 19.44 -2.89
C ALA A 121 5.95 20.53 -1.86
N LYS A 122 5.92 20.24 -0.55
CA LYS A 122 6.22 21.21 0.49
C LYS A 122 7.68 21.63 0.47
N LYS A 123 8.61 20.69 0.36
CA LYS A 123 10.06 20.96 0.38
C LYS A 123 10.57 21.60 -0.90
N GLU A 124 9.92 21.39 -2.04
CA GLU A 124 10.28 22.07 -3.28
C GLU A 124 10.01 23.59 -3.25
N LYS A 125 9.10 24.06 -2.37
CA LYS A 125 8.91 25.49 -2.14
C LYS A 125 10.17 26.15 -1.55
N GLU A 126 10.92 25.40 -0.76
CA GLU A 126 12.16 25.85 -0.12
C GLU A 126 13.39 25.54 -0.98
N ASN A 127 13.40 24.39 -1.65
CA ASN A 127 14.51 23.89 -2.47
C ASN A 127 14.01 23.29 -3.80
N LYS A 128 14.12 24.06 -4.88
CA LYS A 128 13.71 23.63 -6.25
C LYS A 128 14.35 22.32 -6.73
N ASN A 129 15.50 21.95 -6.17
CA ASN A 129 16.22 20.73 -6.52
C ASN A 129 15.84 19.52 -5.65
N TYR A 130 14.90 19.68 -4.73
CA TYR A 130 14.59 18.65 -3.72
C TYR A 130 14.27 17.29 -4.32
N ILE A 131 13.51 17.19 -5.43
CA ILE A 131 13.25 15.90 -6.10
C ILE A 131 14.55 15.22 -6.51
N LYS A 132 15.49 15.95 -7.11
CA LYS A 132 16.78 15.41 -7.55
C LYS A 132 17.60 14.90 -6.36
N GLU A 133 17.62 15.64 -5.26
CA GLU A 133 18.31 15.24 -4.04
C GLU A 133 17.66 14.04 -3.37
N TYR A 134 16.33 13.97 -3.36
CA TYR A 134 15.59 12.84 -2.82
C TYR A 134 15.92 11.55 -3.62
N ILE A 135 15.89 11.62 -4.95
CA ILE A 135 16.26 10.51 -5.82
C ILE A 135 17.71 10.07 -5.59
N LYS A 136 18.65 11.04 -5.54
CA LYS A 136 20.08 10.76 -5.27
C LYS A 136 20.31 10.05 -3.93
N LYS A 137 19.51 10.31 -2.91
CA LYS A 137 19.57 9.63 -1.61
C LYS A 137 18.88 8.27 -1.62
N THR A 138 17.85 8.11 -2.44
CA THR A 138 17.03 6.89 -2.50
C THR A 138 17.70 5.78 -3.30
N ILE A 139 18.38 6.12 -4.41
CA ILE A 139 19.06 5.13 -5.26
C ILE A 139 20.13 4.32 -4.49
N PRO A 140 21.11 4.93 -3.80
CA PRO A 140 22.11 4.16 -3.05
C PRO A 140 21.47 3.29 -1.96
N LEU A 141 20.45 3.82 -1.26
CA LEU A 141 19.71 3.05 -0.27
C LEU A 141 19.08 1.81 -0.88
N TYR A 142 18.43 1.95 -2.04
CA TYR A 142 17.82 0.84 -2.76
C TYR A 142 18.87 -0.20 -3.19
N LEU A 143 19.98 0.24 -3.77
CA LEU A 143 21.05 -0.65 -4.21
C LEU A 143 21.69 -1.42 -3.06
N ILE A 144 21.98 -0.76 -1.93
CA ILE A 144 22.51 -1.41 -0.73
C ILE A 144 21.56 -2.51 -0.24
N TRP A 145 20.26 -2.20 -0.13
CA TRP A 145 19.28 -3.20 0.31
C TRP A 145 19.09 -4.31 -0.73
N SER A 146 19.16 -4.00 -2.02
CA SER A 146 19.15 -5.01 -3.07
C SER A 146 20.31 -6.01 -2.94
N LEU A 147 21.53 -5.52 -2.63
CA LEU A 147 22.69 -6.37 -2.36
C LEU A 147 22.51 -7.21 -1.08
N LEU A 148 21.98 -6.62 -0.02
CA LEU A 148 21.73 -7.34 1.23
C LEU A 148 20.69 -8.48 1.07
N TYR A 149 19.81 -8.40 0.08
CA TYR A 149 18.82 -9.43 -0.20
C TYR A 149 19.33 -10.55 -1.14
N ILE A 150 20.53 -10.45 -1.71
CA ILE A 150 21.11 -11.49 -2.59
C ILE A 150 21.09 -12.88 -1.95
N PRO A 151 21.51 -13.08 -0.69
CA PRO A 151 21.49 -14.42 -0.08
C PRO A 151 20.08 -15.03 -0.03
N LEU A 152 19.05 -14.22 0.24
CA LEU A 152 17.66 -14.69 0.24
C LEU A 152 17.18 -15.05 -1.15
N ILE A 153 17.58 -14.28 -2.17
CA ILE A 153 17.28 -14.56 -3.58
C ILE A 153 17.90 -15.88 -4.00
N ILE A 154 19.18 -16.10 -3.69
CA ILE A 154 19.87 -17.35 -3.97
C ILE A 154 19.17 -18.52 -3.28
N GLY A 155 18.81 -18.38 -1.99
CA GLY A 155 18.05 -19.40 -1.26
C GLY A 155 16.71 -19.73 -1.93
N THR A 156 16.00 -18.73 -2.40
CA THR A 156 14.74 -18.91 -3.14
C THR A 156 14.98 -19.64 -4.47
N ILE A 157 16.00 -19.25 -5.24
CA ILE A 157 16.35 -19.91 -6.50
C ILE A 157 16.69 -21.39 -6.27
N ILE A 158 17.47 -21.70 -5.23
CA ILE A 158 17.83 -23.08 -4.86
C ILE A 158 16.57 -23.91 -4.57
N GLN A 159 15.59 -23.35 -3.88
CA GLN A 159 14.32 -24.06 -3.60
C GLN A 159 13.53 -24.38 -4.88
N TYR A 160 13.62 -23.54 -5.91
CA TYR A 160 12.93 -23.74 -7.19
C TYR A 160 13.76 -24.49 -8.24
N LEU A 161 15.05 -24.80 -7.97
CA LEU A 161 15.90 -25.53 -8.92
C LEU A 161 15.30 -26.86 -9.43
N PRO A 162 14.65 -27.71 -8.60
CA PRO A 162 14.04 -28.94 -9.11
C PRO A 162 12.97 -28.67 -10.18
N ILE A 163 12.13 -27.66 -9.95
CA ILE A 163 11.07 -27.26 -10.88
C ILE A 163 11.68 -26.68 -12.16
N ILE A 164 12.69 -25.82 -12.02
CA ILE A 164 13.42 -25.22 -13.16
C ILE A 164 14.06 -26.32 -14.01
N ASN A 165 14.72 -27.31 -13.38
CA ASN A 165 15.36 -28.42 -14.07
C ASN A 165 14.33 -29.29 -14.83
N GLU A 166 13.14 -29.52 -14.26
CA GLU A 166 12.05 -30.22 -14.94
C GLU A 166 11.60 -29.48 -16.21
N TYR A 167 11.46 -28.16 -16.16
CA TYR A 167 11.13 -27.37 -17.35
C TYR A 167 12.25 -27.38 -18.40
N ILE A 168 13.53 -27.25 -17.98
CA ILE A 168 14.67 -27.26 -18.87
C ILE A 168 14.79 -28.61 -19.59
N SER A 169 14.56 -29.72 -18.88
CA SER A 169 14.62 -31.06 -19.48
C SER A 169 13.55 -31.29 -20.56
N LYS A 170 12.39 -30.65 -20.44
CA LYS A 170 11.32 -30.71 -21.45
C LYS A 170 11.65 -29.94 -22.74
N ILE A 171 12.56 -28.97 -22.68
CA ILE A 171 12.90 -28.08 -23.82
C ILE A 171 14.10 -28.62 -24.63
N ASN A 172 14.76 -29.72 -24.20
CA ASN A 172 15.94 -30.31 -24.87
C ASN A 172 17.05 -29.31 -25.19
N ILE A 173 17.33 -28.34 -24.29
CA ILE A 173 18.39 -27.37 -24.45
C ILE A 173 19.74 -28.03 -24.11
N THR A 174 20.74 -27.89 -24.99
CA THR A 174 22.09 -28.34 -24.68
C THR A 174 22.77 -27.44 -23.64
N LEU A 175 23.65 -28.01 -22.82
CA LEU A 175 24.33 -27.25 -21.75
C LEU A 175 25.08 -25.99 -22.27
N PRO A 176 25.83 -26.02 -23.41
CA PRO A 176 26.46 -24.82 -23.95
C PRO A 176 25.45 -23.73 -24.29
N LEU A 177 24.32 -24.10 -24.92
CA LEU A 177 23.28 -23.14 -25.28
C LEU A 177 22.62 -22.54 -24.02
N LEU A 178 22.40 -23.35 -22.96
CA LEU A 178 21.89 -22.88 -21.68
C LEU A 178 22.84 -21.83 -21.03
N ILE A 179 24.14 -22.08 -21.06
CA ILE A 179 25.15 -21.14 -20.55
C ILE A 179 25.11 -19.82 -21.34
N ILE A 180 25.11 -19.87 -22.66
CA ILE A 180 25.02 -18.69 -23.51
C ILE A 180 23.75 -17.88 -23.23
N LEU A 181 22.60 -18.55 -23.17
CA LEU A 181 21.33 -17.91 -22.86
C LEU A 181 21.34 -17.29 -21.47
N SER A 182 21.91 -17.95 -20.47
CA SER A 182 22.00 -17.38 -19.11
C SER A 182 22.89 -16.14 -19.06
N ILE A 183 24.01 -16.10 -19.77
CA ILE A 183 24.89 -14.93 -19.85
C ILE A 183 24.17 -13.73 -20.49
N ILE A 184 23.33 -13.96 -21.50
CA ILE A 184 22.59 -12.89 -22.19
C ILE A 184 21.36 -12.46 -21.38
N LEU A 185 20.60 -13.41 -20.83
CA LEU A 185 19.31 -13.12 -20.17
C LEU A 185 19.50 -12.59 -18.74
N LEU A 186 20.52 -13.03 -18.01
CA LEU A 186 20.72 -12.62 -16.61
C LEU A 186 20.84 -11.11 -16.44
N PRO A 187 21.63 -10.36 -17.22
CA PRO A 187 21.69 -8.90 -17.12
C PRO A 187 20.33 -8.24 -17.39
N ILE A 188 19.54 -8.78 -18.33
CA ILE A 188 18.21 -8.27 -18.68
C ILE A 188 17.24 -8.51 -17.51
N ILE A 189 17.25 -9.71 -16.94
CA ILE A 189 16.43 -10.07 -15.76
C ILE A 189 16.79 -9.17 -14.58
N VAL A 190 18.08 -8.96 -14.31
CA VAL A 190 18.54 -8.07 -13.24
C VAL A 190 18.08 -6.63 -13.49
N LEU A 191 18.16 -6.14 -14.73
CA LEU A 191 17.69 -4.80 -15.08
C LEU A 191 16.17 -4.65 -14.88
N ILE A 192 15.39 -5.65 -15.30
CA ILE A 192 13.94 -5.69 -15.07
C ILE A 192 13.64 -5.72 -13.57
N ALA A 193 14.34 -6.56 -12.81
CA ALA A 193 14.19 -6.63 -11.36
C ALA A 193 14.51 -5.28 -10.71
N LEU A 194 15.60 -4.63 -11.09
CA LEU A 194 15.99 -3.33 -10.53
C LEU A 194 15.04 -2.19 -10.92
N CYS A 195 14.48 -2.19 -12.14
CA CYS A 195 13.71 -1.06 -12.65
C CYS A 195 12.19 -1.24 -12.55
N TYR A 196 11.70 -2.48 -12.48
CA TYR A 196 10.28 -2.77 -12.60
C TYR A 196 9.69 -3.47 -11.38
N THR A 197 10.15 -4.70 -11.05
CA THR A 197 9.55 -5.53 -10.00
C THR A 197 10.16 -5.34 -8.62
N GLY A 198 11.32 -4.70 -8.53
CA GLY A 198 12.19 -4.80 -7.34
C GLY A 198 12.96 -6.13 -7.33
N VAL A 199 14.15 -6.12 -6.75
CA VAL A 199 15.02 -7.32 -6.67
C VAL A 199 14.44 -8.36 -5.70
N TYR A 200 13.67 -7.92 -4.73
CA TYR A 200 12.93 -8.75 -3.81
C TYR A 200 11.50 -8.22 -3.66
N TYR A 201 10.53 -9.05 -3.31
CA TYR A 201 9.10 -8.80 -3.45
C TYR A 201 8.58 -7.48 -2.82
N HIS A 202 9.21 -6.94 -1.78
CA HIS A 202 8.84 -5.66 -1.16
C HIS A 202 9.61 -4.47 -1.74
N LEU A 203 10.78 -4.69 -2.36
CA LEU A 203 11.65 -3.62 -2.84
C LEU A 203 11.10 -2.90 -4.08
N TRP A 204 10.02 -3.39 -4.71
CA TRP A 204 9.37 -2.75 -5.86
C TRP A 204 8.95 -1.29 -5.59
N TYR A 205 8.73 -0.94 -4.33
CA TYR A 205 8.40 0.42 -3.92
C TYR A 205 9.49 1.43 -4.33
N PHE A 206 10.76 1.04 -4.28
CA PHE A 206 11.87 1.95 -4.61
C PHE A 206 11.90 2.34 -6.09
N PRO A 207 11.93 1.44 -7.08
CA PRO A 207 11.81 1.84 -8.46
C PRO A 207 10.49 2.57 -8.71
N ALA A 208 9.39 2.14 -8.09
CA ALA A 208 8.11 2.82 -8.25
C ALA A 208 8.17 4.29 -7.81
N ILE A 209 8.75 4.62 -6.64
CA ILE A 209 8.86 6.00 -6.18
C ILE A 209 9.88 6.81 -7.00
N ILE A 210 11.02 6.22 -7.38
CA ILE A 210 12.06 6.88 -8.15
C ILE A 210 11.52 7.30 -9.53
N PHE A 211 10.92 6.37 -10.27
CA PHE A 211 10.39 6.67 -11.61
C PHE A 211 9.16 7.58 -11.55
N SER A 212 8.28 7.43 -10.57
CA SER A 212 7.16 8.38 -10.37
C SER A 212 7.66 9.81 -10.15
N LEU A 213 8.71 10.00 -9.36
CA LEU A 213 9.30 11.32 -9.12
C LEU A 213 10.03 11.87 -10.36
N ILE A 214 10.66 11.01 -11.17
CA ILE A 214 11.28 11.42 -12.45
C ILE A 214 10.20 11.93 -13.41
N VAL A 215 9.10 11.17 -13.57
CA VAL A 215 7.97 11.57 -14.42
C VAL A 215 7.36 12.88 -13.92
N LEU A 216 7.06 12.97 -12.63
CA LEU A 216 6.53 14.18 -11.99
C LEU A 216 7.44 15.39 -12.26
N LYS A 217 8.76 15.25 -12.06
CA LYS A 217 9.73 16.34 -12.27
C LYS A 217 9.75 16.82 -13.72
N LYS A 218 9.77 15.90 -14.69
CA LYS A 218 9.78 16.23 -16.12
C LYS A 218 8.46 16.86 -16.57
N TRP A 219 7.34 16.30 -16.10
CA TRP A 219 5.99 16.77 -16.48
C TRP A 219 5.71 18.19 -16.03
N LYS A 220 5.94 18.49 -14.75
CA LYS A 220 5.61 19.81 -14.16
C LYS A 220 6.39 20.98 -14.77
N GLN A 221 7.47 20.73 -15.51
CA GLN A 221 8.22 21.76 -16.22
C GLN A 221 7.49 22.27 -17.46
N LYS A 222 6.60 21.47 -18.04
CA LYS A 222 5.94 21.77 -19.31
C LYS A 222 4.42 21.84 -19.22
N PHE A 223 3.82 21.10 -18.26
CA PHE A 223 2.38 20.90 -18.21
C PHE A 223 1.82 21.07 -16.79
N ASN A 224 0.51 21.37 -16.73
CA ASN A 224 -0.19 21.45 -15.45
C ASN A 224 -0.27 20.07 -14.79
N ILE A 225 -0.03 20.02 -13.49
CA ILE A 225 -0.04 18.80 -12.68
C ILE A 225 -1.41 18.09 -12.68
N LYS A 226 -2.52 18.83 -12.92
CA LYS A 226 -3.86 18.25 -13.01
C LYS A 226 -3.99 17.26 -14.15
N TYR A 227 -3.36 17.52 -15.30
CA TYR A 227 -3.38 16.59 -16.42
C TYR A 227 -2.61 15.31 -16.09
N LEU A 228 -1.47 15.41 -15.40
CA LEU A 228 -0.75 14.23 -14.95
C LEU A 228 -1.57 13.41 -13.93
N LEU A 229 -2.33 14.08 -13.05
CA LEU A 229 -3.22 13.40 -12.11
C LEU A 229 -4.32 12.61 -12.84
N ILE A 230 -4.93 13.20 -13.87
CA ILE A 230 -5.96 12.51 -14.68
C ILE A 230 -5.35 11.32 -15.44
N ILE A 231 -4.21 11.53 -16.11
CA ILE A 231 -3.54 10.46 -16.88
C ILE A 231 -3.11 9.33 -15.93
N SER A 232 -2.50 9.65 -14.80
CA SER A 232 -2.08 8.65 -13.83
C SER A 232 -3.26 7.89 -13.19
N PHE A 233 -4.44 8.53 -13.07
CA PHE A 233 -5.67 7.87 -12.66
C PHE A 233 -6.16 6.86 -13.71
N ILE A 234 -6.15 7.24 -14.99
CA ILE A 234 -6.51 6.32 -16.10
C ILE A 234 -5.55 5.12 -16.12
N LEU A 235 -4.25 5.36 -15.94
CA LEU A 235 -3.26 4.29 -15.83
C LEU A 235 -3.50 3.39 -14.60
N LEU A 236 -3.92 3.96 -13.48
CA LEU A 236 -4.29 3.19 -12.29
C LEU A 236 -5.53 2.32 -12.55
N LEU A 237 -6.54 2.81 -13.29
CA LEU A 237 -7.70 2.01 -13.68
C LEU A 237 -7.28 0.81 -14.54
N PHE A 238 -6.34 1.00 -15.48
CA PHE A 238 -5.75 -0.13 -16.19
C PHE A 238 -5.04 -1.08 -15.22
N GLY A 239 -4.27 -0.56 -14.28
CA GLY A 239 -3.61 -1.36 -13.25
C GLY A 239 -4.57 -2.18 -12.41
N ALA A 240 -5.75 -1.64 -12.09
CA ALA A 240 -6.78 -2.33 -11.33
C ALA A 240 -7.35 -3.57 -12.04
N THR A 241 -7.22 -3.69 -13.37
CA THR A 241 -7.69 -4.86 -14.12
C THR A 241 -7.08 -6.18 -13.65
N GLU A 242 -5.91 -6.15 -13.00
CA GLU A 242 -5.29 -7.32 -12.35
C GLU A 242 -6.15 -7.82 -11.17
N THR A 243 -6.70 -6.92 -10.38
CA THR A 243 -7.57 -7.23 -9.24
C THR A 243 -8.99 -7.58 -9.67
N TYR A 244 -9.49 -6.90 -10.70
CA TYR A 244 -10.83 -7.10 -11.24
C TYR A 244 -10.92 -8.16 -12.35
N TYR A 245 -9.82 -8.88 -12.62
CA TYR A 245 -9.72 -9.81 -13.74
C TYR A 245 -10.88 -10.83 -13.77
N GLY A 246 -11.27 -11.37 -12.62
CA GLY A 246 -12.34 -12.34 -12.51
C GLY A 246 -13.71 -11.88 -13.01
N VAL A 247 -14.02 -10.59 -12.85
CA VAL A 247 -15.31 -9.99 -13.23
C VAL A 247 -15.33 -9.37 -14.64
N LEU A 248 -14.18 -9.37 -15.34
CA LEU A 248 -14.09 -8.80 -16.68
C LEU A 248 -14.69 -9.74 -17.75
N PRO A 249 -15.24 -9.19 -18.85
CA PRO A 249 -15.69 -9.98 -20.01
C PRO A 249 -14.55 -10.78 -20.63
N LEU A 250 -14.87 -11.96 -21.19
CA LEU A 250 -13.89 -12.89 -21.79
C LEU A 250 -13.03 -12.24 -22.89
N SER A 251 -13.59 -11.36 -23.70
CA SER A 251 -12.87 -10.62 -24.75
C SER A 251 -11.74 -9.77 -24.16
N ILE A 252 -12.03 -9.06 -23.05
CA ILE A 252 -11.04 -8.23 -22.35
C ILE A 252 -10.02 -9.12 -21.64
N LYS A 253 -10.42 -10.22 -20.98
CA LYS A 253 -9.52 -11.19 -20.37
C LYS A 253 -8.49 -11.72 -21.35
N ARG A 254 -8.88 -12.08 -22.57
CA ARG A 254 -7.96 -12.55 -23.62
C ARG A 254 -6.91 -11.50 -23.96
N THR A 255 -7.31 -10.25 -24.14
CA THR A 255 -6.37 -9.16 -24.44
C THR A 255 -5.41 -8.92 -23.29
N LEU A 256 -5.92 -8.89 -22.04
CA LEU A 256 -5.11 -8.67 -20.85
C LEU A 256 -4.18 -9.85 -20.56
N SER A 257 -4.54 -11.10 -20.91
CA SER A 257 -3.68 -12.26 -20.70
C SER A 257 -2.34 -12.12 -21.43
N TYR A 258 -2.32 -11.58 -22.66
CA TYR A 258 -1.06 -11.28 -23.36
C TYR A 258 -0.18 -10.29 -22.59
N TYR A 259 -0.80 -9.25 -22.01
CA TYR A 259 -0.08 -8.28 -21.18
C TYR A 259 0.50 -8.96 -19.93
N TYR A 260 -0.29 -9.73 -19.19
CA TYR A 260 0.15 -10.36 -17.94
C TYR A 260 1.17 -11.48 -18.16
N ASN A 261 1.13 -12.17 -19.30
CA ASN A 261 2.15 -13.16 -19.67
C ASN A 261 3.53 -12.52 -19.89
N ILE A 262 3.59 -11.25 -20.31
CA ILE A 262 4.85 -10.53 -20.55
C ILE A 262 5.29 -9.74 -19.31
N PHE A 263 4.38 -9.00 -18.70
CA PHE A 263 4.69 -8.01 -17.66
C PHE A 263 4.38 -8.47 -16.23
N PHE A 264 3.79 -9.65 -16.05
CA PHE A 264 3.48 -10.34 -14.79
C PHE A 264 2.59 -9.56 -13.83
N THR A 265 2.75 -8.25 -13.65
CA THR A 265 2.00 -7.46 -12.68
C THR A 265 1.87 -6.00 -13.09
N THR A 266 0.81 -5.36 -12.63
CA THR A 266 0.60 -3.90 -12.72
C THR A 266 1.07 -3.16 -11.46
N ARG A 267 1.64 -3.87 -10.48
CA ARG A 267 2.18 -3.28 -9.24
C ARG A 267 3.55 -2.65 -9.49
N ASN A 268 3.57 -1.51 -10.17
CA ASN A 268 4.78 -0.79 -10.57
C ASN A 268 4.58 0.74 -10.50
N PHE A 269 5.57 1.50 -10.97
CA PHE A 269 5.51 2.96 -10.94
C PHE A 269 4.39 3.52 -11.81
N LEU A 270 4.17 2.95 -12.99
CA LEU A 270 3.27 3.51 -14.01
C LEU A 270 1.81 3.35 -13.62
N PHE A 271 1.43 2.13 -13.25
CA PHE A 271 0.04 1.77 -12.99
C PHE A 271 -0.39 1.89 -11.53
N PHE A 272 0.56 2.14 -10.61
CA PHE A 272 0.24 2.25 -9.20
C PHE A 272 0.91 3.47 -8.53
N GLY A 273 2.25 3.52 -8.51
CA GLY A 273 3.00 4.52 -7.74
C GLY A 273 2.76 5.94 -8.20
N LEU A 274 2.70 6.16 -9.53
CA LEU A 274 2.60 7.48 -10.14
C LEU A 274 1.35 8.24 -9.65
N PHE A 275 0.19 7.58 -9.66
CA PHE A 275 -1.06 8.22 -9.25
C PHE A 275 -0.99 8.74 -7.81
N TYR A 276 -0.59 7.90 -6.86
CA TYR A 276 -0.56 8.29 -5.45
C TYR A 276 0.51 9.34 -5.15
N VAL A 277 1.67 9.29 -5.81
CA VAL A 277 2.71 10.33 -5.70
C VAL A 277 2.20 11.65 -6.23
N VAL A 278 1.58 11.65 -7.43
CA VAL A 278 1.02 12.86 -8.05
C VAL A 278 -0.13 13.42 -7.23
N LEU A 279 -1.01 12.57 -6.69
CA LEU A 279 -2.10 12.97 -5.79
C LEU A 279 -1.53 13.67 -4.55
N GLY A 280 -0.54 13.06 -3.89
CA GLY A 280 0.13 13.67 -2.73
C GLY A 280 0.80 14.99 -3.07
N TYR A 281 1.49 15.06 -4.21
CA TYR A 281 2.11 16.30 -4.69
C TYR A 281 1.06 17.38 -4.96
N TYR A 282 -0.03 17.04 -5.67
CA TYR A 282 -1.12 17.97 -5.95
C TYR A 282 -1.73 18.55 -4.66
N VAL A 283 -1.97 17.71 -3.66
CA VAL A 283 -2.46 18.14 -2.34
C VAL A 283 -1.43 19.07 -1.67
N GLY A 284 -0.14 18.73 -1.74
CA GLY A 284 0.95 19.53 -1.16
C GLY A 284 1.14 20.92 -1.80
N THR A 285 0.74 21.08 -3.08
CA THR A 285 0.76 22.39 -3.76
C THR A 285 -0.35 23.34 -3.28
N LYS A 286 -1.43 22.78 -2.72
CA LYS A 286 -2.53 23.60 -2.19
C LYS A 286 -2.13 24.26 -0.88
N GLU A 287 -2.59 25.48 -0.66
CA GLU A 287 -2.40 26.17 0.62
C GLU A 287 -3.14 25.44 1.73
N LYS A 288 -4.37 25.06 1.46
CA LYS A 288 -5.24 24.29 2.35
C LYS A 288 -5.85 23.10 1.60
N ALA A 289 -5.52 21.91 2.03
CA ALA A 289 -6.10 20.69 1.53
C ALA A 289 -7.15 20.20 2.54
N TYR A 290 -8.36 20.72 2.44
CA TYR A 290 -9.45 20.38 3.33
C TYR A 290 -10.65 19.84 2.57
N SER A 291 -11.38 18.96 3.22
CA SER A 291 -12.68 18.47 2.77
C SER A 291 -13.67 18.54 3.90
N LYS A 292 -14.78 19.25 3.70
CA LYS A 292 -15.87 19.27 4.67
C LYS A 292 -16.35 17.82 4.91
N TYR A 293 -16.60 17.48 6.17
CA TYR A 293 -16.96 16.12 6.59
C TYR A 293 -15.89 15.06 6.23
N CYS A 294 -14.60 15.45 6.32
CA CYS A 294 -13.47 14.59 5.95
C CYS A 294 -13.52 13.23 6.66
N PHE A 295 -13.82 13.22 7.95
CA PHE A 295 -13.86 12.01 8.75
C PHE A 295 -15.06 11.11 8.40
N LEU A 296 -16.22 11.67 8.11
CA LEU A 296 -17.36 10.91 7.60
C LEU A 296 -17.04 10.25 6.25
N LYS A 297 -16.40 11.01 5.36
CA LYS A 297 -15.95 10.48 4.07
C LYS A 297 -14.90 9.38 4.22
N LEU A 298 -14.03 9.47 5.23
CA LEU A 298 -13.09 8.40 5.59
C LEU A 298 -13.84 7.11 5.94
N ILE A 299 -14.86 7.20 6.78
CA ILE A 299 -15.66 6.04 7.19
C ILE A 299 -16.40 5.44 6.01
N VAL A 300 -17.08 6.26 5.21
CA VAL A 300 -17.77 5.79 4.01
C VAL A 300 -16.79 5.09 3.06
N SER A 301 -15.59 5.65 2.89
CA SER A 301 -14.55 5.05 2.04
C SER A 301 -14.05 3.72 2.60
N PHE A 302 -14.00 3.55 3.92
CA PHE A 302 -13.65 2.27 4.55
C PHE A 302 -14.72 1.20 4.29
N PHE A 303 -16.00 1.56 4.40
CA PHE A 303 -17.08 0.64 4.05
C PHE A 303 -17.09 0.27 2.56
N LEU A 304 -16.83 1.23 1.67
CA LEU A 304 -16.70 0.96 0.25
C LEU A 304 -15.55 -0.01 -0.03
N LEU A 305 -14.39 0.16 0.63
CA LEU A 305 -13.27 -0.76 0.49
C LEU A 305 -13.61 -2.16 1.01
N THR A 306 -14.29 -2.25 2.15
CA THR A 306 -14.72 -3.53 2.71
C THR A 306 -15.68 -4.25 1.75
N PHE A 307 -16.67 -3.53 1.23
CA PHE A 307 -17.62 -4.06 0.28
C PHE A 307 -16.95 -4.53 -1.01
N GLU A 308 -16.07 -3.70 -1.59
CA GLU A 308 -15.27 -4.03 -2.78
C GLU A 308 -14.43 -5.30 -2.56
N ALA A 309 -13.74 -5.39 -1.42
CA ALA A 309 -12.90 -6.54 -1.09
C ALA A 309 -13.71 -7.83 -0.95
N ILE A 310 -14.90 -7.77 -0.35
CA ILE A 310 -15.81 -8.92 -0.21
C ILE A 310 -16.34 -9.34 -1.58
N LEU A 311 -16.80 -8.40 -2.41
CA LEU A 311 -17.32 -8.72 -3.76
C LEU A 311 -16.27 -9.38 -4.65
N LEU A 312 -15.00 -9.02 -4.49
CA LEU A 312 -13.92 -9.58 -5.29
C LEU A 312 -13.28 -10.81 -4.66
N HIS A 313 -13.67 -11.20 -3.42
CA HIS A 313 -12.97 -12.26 -2.69
C HIS A 313 -12.99 -13.61 -3.43
N ASP A 314 -14.14 -14.03 -3.90
CA ASP A 314 -14.35 -15.32 -4.51
C ASP A 314 -14.24 -15.30 -6.06
N THR A 315 -13.70 -14.22 -6.62
CA THR A 315 -13.50 -14.11 -8.07
C THR A 315 -12.10 -14.59 -8.49
N ASP A 316 -11.96 -15.05 -9.75
CA ASP A 316 -10.68 -15.45 -10.36
C ASP A 316 -9.76 -14.24 -10.60
N ARG A 317 -9.37 -13.56 -9.52
CA ARG A 317 -8.45 -12.43 -9.59
C ARG A 317 -7.02 -12.92 -9.72
N LEU A 318 -6.22 -12.24 -10.53
CA LEU A 318 -4.79 -12.51 -10.66
C LEU A 318 -4.03 -12.06 -9.41
N ASN A 319 -4.46 -10.93 -8.83
CA ASN A 319 -3.86 -10.37 -7.62
C ASN A 319 -4.85 -9.42 -6.91
N SER A 320 -4.63 -9.14 -5.62
CA SER A 320 -5.45 -8.19 -4.83
C SER A 320 -4.70 -6.86 -4.56
N ASN A 321 -3.88 -6.40 -5.51
CA ASN A 321 -3.00 -5.26 -5.26
C ASN A 321 -3.69 -3.91 -5.33
N ILE A 322 -4.65 -3.72 -6.24
CA ILE A 322 -5.24 -2.41 -6.56
C ILE A 322 -6.76 -2.45 -6.39
N LEU A 323 -7.21 -2.09 -5.21
CA LEU A 323 -8.63 -1.84 -4.93
C LEU A 323 -8.91 -0.35 -5.12
N LEU A 324 -9.95 0.00 -5.89
CA LEU A 324 -10.24 1.39 -6.25
C LEU A 324 -10.72 2.21 -5.05
N SER A 325 -11.44 1.59 -4.12
CA SER A 325 -11.87 2.25 -2.88
C SER A 325 -10.71 2.58 -1.93
N CYS A 326 -9.50 2.05 -2.16
CA CYS A 326 -8.30 2.52 -1.48
C CYS A 326 -7.98 3.98 -1.78
N ILE A 327 -8.40 4.52 -2.94
CA ILE A 327 -8.11 5.91 -3.33
C ILE A 327 -8.76 6.90 -2.37
N PRO A 328 -10.08 6.95 -2.22
CA PRO A 328 -10.73 7.88 -1.31
C PRO A 328 -10.35 7.59 0.14
N LEU A 329 -10.22 6.32 0.55
CA LEU A 329 -9.84 5.96 1.91
C LEU A 329 -8.46 6.52 2.27
N THR A 330 -7.46 6.28 1.43
CA THR A 330 -6.09 6.77 1.64
C THR A 330 -6.04 8.30 1.67
N TYR A 331 -6.77 8.95 0.76
CA TYR A 331 -6.85 10.41 0.71
C TYR A 331 -7.44 11.00 1.99
N TYR A 332 -8.61 10.53 2.44
CA TYR A 332 -9.27 11.07 3.63
C TYR A 332 -8.56 10.69 4.92
N LEU A 333 -7.93 9.53 4.99
CA LEU A 333 -7.06 9.13 6.10
C LEU A 333 -5.85 10.08 6.23
N PHE A 334 -5.20 10.37 5.11
CA PHE A 334 -4.08 11.31 5.04
C PHE A 334 -4.50 12.72 5.47
N ILE A 335 -5.61 13.26 4.93
CA ILE A 335 -6.12 14.58 5.29
C ILE A 335 -6.52 14.64 6.78
N SER A 336 -7.20 13.61 7.28
CA SER A 336 -7.57 13.52 8.69
C SER A 336 -6.33 13.52 9.59
N ALA A 337 -5.30 12.77 9.24
CA ALA A 337 -4.06 12.70 10.01
C ALA A 337 -3.34 14.07 10.11
N ILE A 338 -3.36 14.87 9.04
CA ILE A 338 -2.75 16.21 9.05
C ILE A 338 -3.48 17.15 10.01
N TYR A 339 -4.82 17.09 10.07
CA TYR A 339 -5.62 18.06 10.83
C TYR A 339 -6.01 17.59 12.23
N ILE A 340 -5.84 16.32 12.58
CA ILE A 340 -6.02 15.85 13.96
C ILE A 340 -4.81 16.31 14.79
N THR A 341 -5.07 17.05 15.86
CA THR A 341 -4.01 17.46 16.81
C THR A 341 -4.02 16.56 18.02
N ASN A 342 -2.87 15.96 18.30
CA ASN A 342 -2.64 15.24 19.55
C ASN A 342 -2.11 16.21 20.61
N SER A 343 -2.60 16.10 21.83
CA SER A 343 -2.09 16.87 22.97
C SER A 343 -0.77 16.33 23.51
N VAL A 344 -0.37 15.12 23.10
CA VAL A 344 0.83 14.44 23.59
C VAL A 344 1.95 14.55 22.54
N LYS A 345 3.07 15.15 22.91
CA LYS A 345 4.31 15.08 22.16
C LYS A 345 4.95 13.72 22.48
N LEU A 346 4.98 12.83 21.51
CA LEU A 346 5.65 11.56 21.65
C LEU A 346 7.12 11.73 21.21
N ASN A 347 8.07 11.46 22.11
CA ASN A 347 9.50 11.53 21.83
C ASN A 347 10.03 10.33 21.03
N PHE A 348 9.19 9.62 20.32
CA PHE A 348 9.54 8.45 19.54
C PHE A 348 9.78 8.80 18.07
N GLN A 349 10.86 8.28 17.48
CA GLN A 349 11.25 8.57 16.10
C GLN A 349 10.48 7.69 15.09
N PHE A 350 9.16 7.79 15.08
CA PHE A 350 8.26 6.97 14.24
C PHE A 350 8.69 6.88 12.77
N GLY A 351 9.13 8.00 12.18
CA GLY A 351 9.53 8.03 10.77
C GLY A 351 10.79 7.23 10.48
N THR A 352 11.74 7.20 11.40
CA THR A 352 12.99 6.42 11.28
C THR A 352 12.70 4.93 11.42
N TYR A 353 11.94 4.55 12.44
CA TYR A 353 11.60 3.14 12.69
C TYR A 353 10.72 2.56 11.58
N SER A 354 9.76 3.31 11.04
CA SER A 354 8.94 2.91 9.90
C SER A 354 9.79 2.44 8.71
N LYS A 355 10.86 3.18 8.39
CA LYS A 355 11.77 2.83 7.30
C LYS A 355 12.48 1.50 7.57
N TYR A 356 13.00 1.29 8.77
CA TYR A 356 13.71 0.05 9.11
C TYR A 356 12.78 -1.16 9.16
N TYR A 357 11.58 -1.03 9.74
CA TYR A 357 10.59 -2.11 9.71
C TYR A 357 10.24 -2.53 8.30
N TYR A 358 10.04 -1.56 7.41
CA TYR A 358 9.77 -1.85 6.01
C TYR A 358 10.94 -2.58 5.32
N LEU A 359 12.18 -2.22 5.64
CA LEU A 359 13.37 -2.76 4.96
C LEU A 359 13.78 -4.14 5.49
N ILE A 360 13.61 -4.41 6.77
CA ILE A 360 14.21 -5.60 7.45
C ILE A 360 13.22 -6.76 7.55
N HIS A 361 11.88 -6.49 7.57
CA HIS A 361 10.89 -7.53 7.89
C HIS A 361 11.02 -8.84 7.09
N PRO A 362 11.31 -8.86 5.77
CA PRO A 362 11.40 -10.12 5.06
C PRO A 362 12.60 -10.98 5.51
N MET A 363 13.71 -10.35 5.92
CA MET A 363 14.85 -11.08 6.48
C MET A 363 14.47 -11.75 7.80
N ILE A 364 13.76 -11.03 8.68
CA ILE A 364 13.31 -11.58 9.97
C ILE A 364 12.31 -12.71 9.73
N ILE A 365 11.36 -12.54 8.81
CA ILE A 365 10.39 -13.58 8.44
C ILE A 365 11.12 -14.83 7.95
N PHE A 366 12.12 -14.67 7.09
CA PHE A 366 12.92 -15.77 6.56
C PHE A 366 13.67 -16.52 7.66
N VAL A 367 14.37 -15.81 8.56
CA VAL A 367 15.09 -16.43 9.69
C VAL A 367 14.12 -17.19 10.59
N ILE A 368 12.97 -16.61 10.93
CA ILE A 368 11.94 -17.29 11.72
C ILE A 368 11.46 -18.55 11.01
N SER A 369 11.20 -18.50 9.72
CA SER A 369 10.74 -19.66 8.94
C SER A 369 11.76 -20.81 8.91
N LEU A 370 13.06 -20.50 8.94
CA LEU A 370 14.11 -21.49 9.03
C LEU A 370 14.15 -22.17 10.43
N LEU A 371 13.96 -21.38 11.49
CA LEU A 371 13.94 -21.91 12.86
C LEU A 371 12.74 -22.83 13.10
N TYR A 372 11.56 -22.47 12.53
CA TYR A 372 10.34 -23.28 12.68
C TYR A 372 10.30 -24.52 11.76
N LYS A 373 11.07 -24.56 10.66
CA LYS A 373 11.20 -25.80 9.86
C LYS A 373 11.98 -26.91 10.55
N ASN A 374 12.72 -26.57 11.59
CA ASN A 374 13.52 -27.50 12.39
C ASN A 374 12.85 -27.92 13.70
N ILE A 375 11.59 -27.48 13.95
CA ILE A 375 10.70 -27.92 15.02
C ILE A 375 9.51 -28.65 14.39
#